data_77743e0c579d760802f2e5c45f6be3e7
#
_entry.id   77743e0c579d760802f2e5c45f6be3e7
#
_cell.length_a   1.000
_cell.length_b   1.000
_cell.length_c   1.000
_cell.angle_alpha   90.00
_cell.angle_beta   90.00
_cell.angle_gamma   90.00
#
_symmetry.space_group_name_H-M   'P 1'
#
loop_
_entity.id
_entity.type
_entity.pdbx_description
1 polymer ?
#
loop_
_entity_poly.entity_id
_entity_poly.type
_entity_poly.pdbx_seq_one_letter_code
_entity_poly.pdbx_strand_id
1 'polypeptide(L)'
;GHVDFTIEVERSLKVLDGAVCVFDGVAGVEPQSETVWRQADKYKVPRICFVNKLDRTGADFFRCVDMIRDRLGCKPLPIQIPIGIEASLSGVVDLVKMKAQVWKNEALGAEWEYKDIPDDLKEISQKYRTELVETAVEQDEKLMEAYLNGDEIKEEDLVRCIRKGTLNFSFVPITTGSAFKNKGVQPLLDATINYLPSPIDIGSIKGTKPGSEDEIEMKFEDSQPFSALAFKVANDPFVGSLTFIRIYSGTIKTGTGIYNSSKEKEER
;
A
#
# COMPACT_ATOMS: atom_id res chain seq x y z
N GLY A 1 -2.70 -6.33 14.06
CA GLY A 1 -3.49 -5.86 15.17
C GLY A 1 -3.98 -6.99 16.04
N HIS A 2 -4.20 -6.69 17.31
CA HIS A 2 -4.76 -7.65 18.25
C HIS A 2 -6.26 -7.83 17.94
N VAL A 3 -6.81 -9.05 18.15
CA VAL A 3 -8.24 -9.36 17.91
C VAL A 3 -9.17 -8.42 18.69
N ASP A 4 -8.72 -7.91 19.84
CA ASP A 4 -9.48 -7.00 20.70
C ASP A 4 -9.72 -5.62 20.08
N PHE A 5 -9.01 -5.26 19.02
CA PHE A 5 -9.10 -3.95 18.34
C PHE A 5 -9.82 -3.99 16.98
N THR A 6 -10.62 -5.02 16.73
CA THR A 6 -11.34 -5.21 15.45
C THR A 6 -12.17 -4.00 15.05
N ILE A 7 -12.89 -3.37 15.99
CA ILE A 7 -13.71 -2.19 15.73
C ILE A 7 -12.87 -0.97 15.35
N GLU A 8 -11.71 -0.79 15.98
CA GLU A 8 -10.80 0.31 15.67
C GLU A 8 -10.16 0.13 14.29
N VAL A 9 -9.82 -1.11 13.93
CA VAL A 9 -9.33 -1.45 12.59
C VAL A 9 -10.39 -1.15 11.54
N GLU A 10 -11.65 -1.56 11.75
CA GLU A 10 -12.76 -1.28 10.83
C GLU A 10 -13.00 0.23 10.66
N ARG A 11 -12.98 1.00 11.74
CA ARG A 11 -13.12 2.46 11.69
C ARG A 11 -11.99 3.11 10.87
N SER A 12 -10.76 2.62 11.05
CA SER A 12 -9.62 3.09 10.27
C SER A 12 -9.74 2.73 8.79
N LEU A 13 -10.14 1.50 8.47
CA LEU A 13 -10.33 1.06 7.08
C LEU A 13 -11.38 1.87 6.31
N LYS A 14 -12.40 2.39 7.00
CA LYS A 14 -13.44 3.26 6.38
C LYS A 14 -12.88 4.57 5.81
N VAL A 15 -11.75 5.03 6.32
CA VAL A 15 -11.15 6.32 5.92
C VAL A 15 -9.88 6.16 5.12
N LEU A 16 -9.43 4.92 4.85
CA LEU A 16 -8.24 4.66 4.07
C LEU A 16 -8.56 4.60 2.58
N ASP A 17 -7.76 5.29 1.78
CA ASP A 17 -7.79 5.18 0.32
C ASP A 17 -6.88 4.05 -0.16
N GLY A 18 -5.81 3.74 0.56
CA GLY A 18 -4.90 2.63 0.31
C GLY A 18 -4.19 2.18 1.57
N ALA A 19 -3.58 1.02 1.55
CA ALA A 19 -2.89 0.44 2.70
C ALA A 19 -1.58 -0.25 2.33
N VAL A 20 -0.64 -0.26 3.26
CA VAL A 20 0.55 -1.10 3.23
C VAL A 20 0.35 -2.25 4.22
N CYS A 21 0.32 -3.48 3.72
CA CYS A 21 0.28 -4.68 4.55
C CYS A 21 1.69 -5.18 4.83
N VAL A 22 2.08 -5.22 6.10
CA VAL A 22 3.42 -5.66 6.51
C VAL A 22 3.36 -7.08 7.04
N PHE A 23 4.11 -7.99 6.40
CA PHE A 23 4.24 -9.38 6.81
C PHE A 23 5.62 -9.64 7.41
N ASP A 24 5.69 -10.53 8.39
CA ASP A 24 6.94 -10.98 8.97
C ASP A 24 7.57 -12.04 8.06
N GLY A 25 8.81 -11.81 7.59
CA GLY A 25 9.53 -12.73 6.70
C GLY A 25 9.79 -14.12 7.30
N VAL A 26 9.76 -14.22 8.63
CA VAL A 26 9.92 -15.49 9.36
C VAL A 26 8.57 -16.17 9.59
N ALA A 27 7.57 -15.45 10.10
CA ALA A 27 6.25 -15.99 10.41
C ALA A 27 5.35 -16.15 9.18
N GLY A 28 5.51 -15.28 8.17
CA GLY A 28 4.66 -15.23 6.98
C GLY A 28 3.27 -14.68 7.29
N VAL A 29 2.25 -15.32 6.75
CA VAL A 29 0.84 -14.94 6.97
C VAL A 29 0.33 -15.61 8.24
N GLU A 30 -0.10 -14.81 9.22
CA GLU A 30 -0.67 -15.26 10.49
C GLU A 30 -2.21 -15.12 10.47
N PRO A 31 -2.95 -15.82 11.35
CA PRO A 31 -4.42 -15.74 11.40
C PRO A 31 -4.97 -14.32 11.56
N GLN A 32 -4.25 -13.45 12.29
CA GLN A 32 -4.60 -12.04 12.44
C GLN A 32 -4.49 -11.28 11.11
N SER A 33 -3.47 -11.61 10.30
CA SER A 33 -3.30 -11.04 8.96
C SER A 33 -4.49 -11.36 8.06
N GLU A 34 -4.99 -12.60 8.11
CA GLU A 34 -6.16 -13.03 7.34
C GLU A 34 -7.42 -12.25 7.73
N THR A 35 -7.62 -12.02 9.03
CA THR A 35 -8.76 -11.26 9.54
C THR A 35 -8.75 -9.83 9.04
N VAL A 36 -7.61 -9.13 9.18
CA VAL A 36 -7.45 -7.74 8.73
C VAL A 36 -7.56 -7.66 7.20
N TRP A 37 -7.03 -8.65 6.50
CA TRP A 37 -7.12 -8.74 5.04
C TRP A 37 -8.57 -8.79 4.55
N ARG A 38 -9.39 -9.68 5.12
CA ARG A 38 -10.82 -9.78 4.79
C ARG A 38 -11.59 -8.50 5.11
N GLN A 39 -11.23 -7.81 6.19
CA GLN A 39 -11.81 -6.51 6.51
C GLN A 39 -11.44 -5.45 5.45
N ALA A 40 -10.18 -5.43 5.01
CA ALA A 40 -9.75 -4.53 3.94
C ALA A 40 -10.45 -4.82 2.60
N ASP A 41 -10.75 -6.10 2.30
CA ASP A 41 -11.56 -6.49 1.13
C ASP A 41 -12.99 -5.96 1.23
N LYS A 42 -13.62 -6.09 2.40
CA LYS A 42 -14.96 -5.56 2.67
C LYS A 42 -15.06 -4.06 2.39
N TYR A 43 -14.03 -3.30 2.74
CA TYR A 43 -13.97 -1.85 2.52
C TYR A 43 -13.34 -1.47 1.17
N LYS A 44 -12.99 -2.44 0.33
CA LYS A 44 -12.38 -2.22 -0.99
C LYS A 44 -11.15 -1.30 -0.91
N VAL A 45 -10.26 -1.55 0.06
CA VAL A 45 -9.03 -0.79 0.24
C VAL A 45 -7.92 -1.41 -0.61
N PRO A 46 -7.44 -0.73 -1.68
CA PRO A 46 -6.28 -1.16 -2.45
C PRO A 46 -5.03 -1.23 -1.55
N ARG A 47 -4.15 -2.19 -1.83
CA ARG A 47 -2.99 -2.40 -0.96
C ARG A 47 -1.77 -2.89 -1.70
N ILE A 48 -0.61 -2.62 -1.10
CA ILE A 48 0.67 -3.21 -1.43
C ILE A 48 1.17 -3.97 -0.21
N CYS A 49 2.02 -4.95 -0.40
CA CYS A 49 2.61 -5.73 0.68
C CYS A 49 4.08 -5.41 0.85
N PHE A 50 4.55 -5.49 2.10
CA PHE A 50 5.96 -5.40 2.45
C PHE A 50 6.36 -6.61 3.30
N VAL A 51 7.18 -7.49 2.74
CA VAL A 51 7.76 -8.62 3.48
C VAL A 51 8.96 -8.10 4.27
N ASN A 52 8.75 -7.91 5.56
CA ASN A 52 9.68 -7.29 6.51
C ASN A 52 10.54 -8.31 7.25
N LYS A 53 11.56 -7.84 7.93
CA LYS A 53 12.44 -8.64 8.78
C LYS A 53 13.25 -9.71 8.02
N LEU A 54 13.60 -9.45 6.78
CA LEU A 54 14.44 -10.38 6.01
C LEU A 54 15.88 -10.49 6.54
N ASP A 55 16.25 -9.65 7.50
CA ASP A 55 17.51 -9.71 8.23
C ASP A 55 17.51 -10.76 9.38
N ARG A 56 16.37 -11.37 9.69
CA ARG A 56 16.23 -12.34 10.77
C ARG A 56 16.49 -13.76 10.29
N THR A 57 17.04 -14.60 11.19
CA THR A 57 17.24 -16.02 10.94
C THR A 57 15.91 -16.73 10.66
N GLY A 58 15.88 -17.53 9.60
CA GLY A 58 14.68 -18.24 9.14
C GLY A 58 13.73 -17.41 8.28
N ALA A 59 14.12 -16.19 7.90
CA ALA A 59 13.35 -15.38 6.95
C ALA A 59 13.41 -16.00 5.54
N ASP A 60 12.23 -16.05 4.88
CA ASP A 60 12.08 -16.57 3.53
C ASP A 60 11.02 -15.76 2.78
N PHE A 61 11.48 -14.97 1.81
CA PHE A 61 10.63 -14.11 0.99
C PHE A 61 9.65 -14.92 0.13
N PHE A 62 10.16 -15.94 -0.56
CA PHE A 62 9.36 -16.70 -1.53
C PHE A 62 8.27 -17.50 -0.83
N ARG A 63 8.59 -18.12 0.29
CA ARG A 63 7.61 -18.78 1.16
C ARG A 63 6.52 -17.80 1.62
N CYS A 64 6.87 -16.56 1.97
CA CYS A 64 5.87 -15.55 2.34
C CYS A 64 4.96 -15.18 1.15
N VAL A 65 5.51 -15.05 -0.05
CA VAL A 65 4.72 -14.79 -1.27
C VAL A 65 3.74 -15.94 -1.53
N ASP A 66 4.18 -17.18 -1.40
CA ASP A 66 3.30 -18.35 -1.56
C ASP A 66 2.20 -18.38 -0.48
N MET A 67 2.54 -18.11 0.78
CA MET A 67 1.55 -18.00 1.85
C MET A 67 0.52 -16.87 1.59
N ILE A 68 0.94 -15.73 1.04
CA ILE A 68 0.03 -14.64 0.65
C ILE A 68 -0.94 -15.13 -0.42
N ARG A 69 -0.45 -15.87 -1.43
CA ARG A 69 -1.29 -16.46 -2.48
C ARG A 69 -2.31 -17.44 -1.90
N ASP A 70 -1.82 -18.40 -1.14
CA ASP A 70 -2.61 -19.55 -0.71
C ASP A 70 -3.61 -19.23 0.40
N ARG A 71 -3.23 -18.36 1.34
CA ARG A 71 -4.03 -18.06 2.54
C ARG A 71 -4.91 -16.84 2.39
N LEU A 72 -4.50 -15.84 1.58
CA LEU A 72 -5.26 -14.61 1.38
C LEU A 72 -6.11 -14.61 0.11
N GLY A 73 -5.92 -15.61 -0.77
CA GLY A 73 -6.70 -15.77 -2.00
C GLY A 73 -6.53 -14.64 -3.00
N CYS A 74 -5.39 -13.94 -2.97
CA CYS A 74 -5.06 -12.89 -3.92
C CYS A 74 -3.92 -13.32 -4.86
N LYS A 75 -3.74 -12.59 -5.97
CA LYS A 75 -2.60 -12.76 -6.86
C LYS A 75 -1.45 -11.87 -6.38
N PRO A 76 -0.43 -12.38 -5.65
CA PRO A 76 0.73 -11.57 -5.28
C PRO A 76 1.57 -11.30 -6.53
N LEU A 77 2.04 -10.07 -6.68
CA LEU A 77 2.89 -9.64 -7.78
C LEU A 77 4.20 -9.07 -7.22
N PRO A 78 5.26 -9.89 -7.07
CA PRO A 78 6.56 -9.37 -6.67
C PRO A 78 7.06 -8.32 -7.66
N ILE A 79 7.29 -7.11 -7.15
CA ILE A 79 7.96 -6.02 -7.91
C ILE A 79 9.42 -5.88 -7.49
N GLN A 80 9.81 -6.61 -6.45
CA GLN A 80 11.16 -6.71 -5.94
C GLN A 80 11.43 -8.14 -5.47
N ILE A 81 12.69 -8.57 -5.54
CA ILE A 81 13.19 -9.76 -4.87
C ILE A 81 14.42 -9.40 -4.01
N PRO A 82 14.68 -10.07 -2.88
CA PRO A 82 15.81 -9.72 -2.01
C PRO A 82 17.15 -10.12 -2.62
N ILE A 83 18.19 -9.36 -2.30
CA ILE A 83 19.60 -9.72 -2.53
C ILE A 83 20.19 -10.16 -1.20
N GLY A 84 20.33 -11.47 -1.02
CA GLY A 84 20.68 -12.07 0.25
C GLY A 84 19.51 -12.08 1.23
N ILE A 85 19.68 -12.82 2.32
CA ILE A 85 18.74 -12.93 3.45
C ILE A 85 19.53 -12.97 4.76
N GLU A 86 18.85 -12.78 5.87
CA GLU A 86 19.47 -12.78 7.21
C GLU A 86 20.62 -11.76 7.31
N ALA A 87 21.78 -12.21 7.76
CA ALA A 87 22.97 -11.36 7.89
C ALA A 87 23.52 -10.89 6.52
N SER A 88 23.22 -11.62 5.44
CA SER A 88 23.67 -11.29 4.07
C SER A 88 22.72 -10.33 3.31
N LEU A 89 21.60 -9.93 3.91
CA LEU A 89 20.68 -8.99 3.27
C LEU A 89 21.38 -7.68 2.92
N SER A 90 21.65 -7.45 1.64
CA SER A 90 22.41 -6.29 1.14
C SER A 90 21.59 -5.36 0.26
N GLY A 91 20.53 -5.87 -0.38
CA GLY A 91 19.78 -5.10 -1.35
C GLY A 91 18.48 -5.77 -1.76
N VAL A 92 17.88 -5.21 -2.79
CA VAL A 92 16.77 -5.80 -3.55
C VAL A 92 17.03 -5.67 -5.04
N VAL A 93 16.55 -6.61 -5.83
CA VAL A 93 16.42 -6.42 -7.27
C VAL A 93 15.09 -5.72 -7.52
N ASP A 94 15.13 -4.56 -8.14
CA ASP A 94 13.97 -3.86 -8.67
C ASP A 94 13.59 -4.51 -10.00
N LEU A 95 12.50 -5.25 -10.03
CA LEU A 95 12.03 -5.97 -11.21
C LEU A 95 11.37 -5.04 -12.24
N VAL A 96 10.98 -3.83 -11.86
CA VAL A 96 10.44 -2.83 -12.78
C VAL A 96 11.56 -2.22 -13.61
N LYS A 97 12.71 -1.94 -12.99
CA LYS A 97 13.90 -1.36 -13.63
C LYS A 97 14.91 -2.37 -14.12
N MET A 98 14.82 -3.61 -13.66
CA MET A 98 15.82 -4.67 -13.85
C MET A 98 17.21 -4.25 -13.40
N LYS A 99 17.30 -3.71 -12.18
CA LYS A 99 18.55 -3.30 -11.53
C LYS A 99 18.58 -3.71 -10.06
N ALA A 100 19.78 -3.97 -9.55
CA ALA A 100 20.01 -4.18 -8.13
C ALA A 100 20.07 -2.83 -7.41
N GLN A 101 19.28 -2.65 -6.38
CA GLN A 101 19.35 -1.55 -5.44
C GLN A 101 20.05 -2.03 -4.17
N VAL A 102 21.28 -1.56 -3.94
CA VAL A 102 22.15 -2.03 -2.86
C VAL A 102 22.38 -0.91 -1.86
N TRP A 103 22.17 -1.18 -0.56
CA TRP A 103 22.38 -0.21 0.51
C TRP A 103 23.83 -0.19 0.97
N LYS A 104 24.34 1.01 1.24
CA LYS A 104 25.65 1.20 1.85
C LYS A 104 25.53 0.99 3.37
N ASN A 105 26.34 0.08 3.92
CA ASN A 105 26.23 -0.33 5.32
C ASN A 105 26.46 0.80 6.34
N GLU A 106 27.21 1.85 5.96
CA GLU A 106 27.60 2.94 6.86
C GLU A 106 26.51 3.99 7.09
N ALA A 107 25.47 4.02 6.25
CA ALA A 107 24.46 5.09 6.26
C ALA A 107 23.09 4.65 6.82
N LEU A 108 23.01 3.57 7.59
CA LEU A 108 21.78 3.05 8.18
C LEU A 108 20.61 2.95 7.16
N GLY A 109 20.93 2.58 5.91
CA GLY A 109 19.95 2.43 4.82
C GLY A 109 19.51 3.75 4.15
N ALA A 110 20.04 4.89 4.55
CA ALA A 110 19.74 6.20 3.93
C ALA A 110 20.39 6.35 2.54
N GLU A 111 21.53 5.72 2.32
CA GLU A 111 22.26 5.76 1.05
C GLU A 111 22.21 4.39 0.36
N TRP A 112 21.90 4.40 -0.90
CA TRP A 112 21.88 3.24 -1.77
C TRP A 112 22.35 3.62 -3.18
N GLU A 113 22.68 2.61 -3.98
CA GLU A 113 23.08 2.78 -5.37
C GLU A 113 22.48 1.68 -6.24
N TYR A 114 22.23 2.01 -7.52
CA TYR A 114 21.90 1.00 -8.50
C TYR A 114 23.14 0.33 -9.04
N LYS A 115 23.09 -0.99 -9.14
CA LYS A 115 24.12 -1.87 -9.72
C LYS A 115 23.48 -2.84 -10.70
N ASP A 116 24.31 -3.53 -11.45
CA ASP A 116 23.85 -4.67 -12.23
C ASP A 116 23.41 -5.80 -11.30
N ILE A 117 22.41 -6.57 -11.76
CA ILE A 117 21.90 -7.71 -11.01
C ILE A 117 23.01 -8.75 -10.85
N PRO A 118 23.27 -9.25 -9.64
CA PRO A 118 24.23 -10.33 -9.39
C PRO A 118 23.95 -11.54 -10.29
N ASP A 119 25.01 -12.19 -10.77
CA ASP A 119 24.91 -13.28 -11.76
C ASP A 119 24.05 -14.45 -11.27
N ASP A 120 24.14 -14.77 -9.99
CA ASP A 120 23.34 -15.82 -9.33
C ASP A 120 21.85 -15.48 -9.21
N LEU A 121 21.47 -14.20 -9.36
CA LEU A 121 20.08 -13.75 -9.31
C LEU A 121 19.50 -13.40 -10.69
N LYS A 122 20.30 -13.43 -11.75
CA LYS A 122 19.81 -13.04 -13.10
C LYS A 122 18.67 -13.91 -13.58
N GLU A 123 18.79 -15.21 -13.46
CA GLU A 123 17.78 -16.17 -13.95
C GLU A 123 16.45 -16.00 -13.20
N ILE A 124 16.49 -15.97 -11.87
CA ILE A 124 15.27 -15.78 -11.05
C ILE A 124 14.66 -14.40 -11.26
N SER A 125 15.49 -13.35 -11.41
CA SER A 125 15.02 -12.00 -11.71
C SER A 125 14.30 -11.94 -13.04
N GLN A 126 14.86 -12.59 -14.07
CA GLN A 126 14.24 -12.64 -15.39
C GLN A 126 12.90 -13.40 -15.37
N LYS A 127 12.82 -14.51 -14.63
CA LYS A 127 11.58 -15.25 -14.44
C LYS A 127 10.49 -14.37 -13.83
N TYR A 128 10.80 -13.70 -12.69
CA TYR A 128 9.83 -12.83 -12.02
C TYR A 128 9.51 -11.56 -12.82
N ARG A 129 10.47 -11.05 -13.59
CA ARG A 129 10.22 -9.95 -14.53
C ARG A 129 9.23 -10.34 -15.63
N THR A 130 9.36 -11.51 -16.21
CA THR A 130 8.43 -12.01 -17.22
C THR A 130 7.02 -12.13 -16.63
N GLU A 131 6.88 -12.78 -15.48
CA GLU A 131 5.60 -12.88 -14.77
C GLU A 131 4.99 -11.51 -14.43
N LEU A 132 5.82 -10.56 -13.99
CA LEU A 132 5.42 -9.19 -13.70
C LEU A 132 4.87 -8.49 -14.93
N VAL A 133 5.59 -8.53 -16.06
CA VAL A 133 5.18 -7.87 -17.31
C VAL A 133 3.90 -8.50 -17.84
N GLU A 134 3.85 -9.81 -17.97
CA GLU A 134 2.67 -10.55 -18.46
C GLU A 134 1.42 -10.20 -17.63
N THR A 135 1.54 -10.22 -16.31
CA THR A 135 0.42 -9.89 -15.41
C THR A 135 0.01 -8.42 -15.50
N ALA A 136 0.97 -7.52 -15.63
CA ALA A 136 0.68 -6.09 -15.65
C ALA A 136 0.04 -5.64 -16.97
N VAL A 137 0.52 -6.13 -18.12
CA VAL A 137 -0.01 -5.71 -19.43
C VAL A 137 -1.44 -6.17 -19.67
N GLU A 138 -1.94 -7.19 -18.93
CA GLU A 138 -3.37 -7.56 -18.94
C GLU A 138 -4.31 -6.38 -18.61
N GLN A 139 -3.78 -5.31 -18.01
CA GLN A 139 -4.55 -4.11 -17.68
C GLN A 139 -4.73 -3.12 -18.83
N ASP A 140 -4.06 -3.34 -19.97
CA ASP A 140 -4.09 -2.45 -21.13
C ASP A 140 -3.98 -3.26 -22.42
N GLU A 141 -5.07 -3.32 -23.19
CA GLU A 141 -5.17 -4.13 -24.42
C GLU A 141 -4.08 -3.81 -25.45
N LYS A 142 -3.70 -2.53 -25.59
CA LYS A 142 -2.67 -2.11 -26.54
C LYS A 142 -1.27 -2.57 -26.12
N LEU A 143 -0.99 -2.48 -24.80
CA LEU A 143 0.29 -2.97 -24.27
C LEU A 143 0.37 -4.49 -24.28
N MET A 144 -0.75 -5.17 -24.07
CA MET A 144 -0.84 -6.63 -24.21
C MET A 144 -0.54 -7.05 -25.65
N GLU A 145 -1.12 -6.39 -26.64
CA GLU A 145 -0.84 -6.64 -28.07
C GLU A 145 0.63 -6.37 -28.43
N ALA A 146 1.18 -5.23 -27.96
CA ALA A 146 2.59 -4.89 -28.18
C ALA A 146 3.53 -5.95 -27.57
N TYR A 147 3.24 -6.39 -26.33
CA TYR A 147 4.01 -7.45 -25.69
C TYR A 147 3.97 -8.78 -26.45
N LEU A 148 2.79 -9.19 -26.91
CA LEU A 148 2.62 -10.41 -27.73
C LEU A 148 3.35 -10.33 -29.08
N ASN A 149 3.50 -9.13 -29.64
CA ASN A 149 4.28 -8.89 -30.85
C ASN A 149 5.80 -8.84 -30.59
N GLY A 150 6.24 -8.95 -29.36
CA GLY A 150 7.64 -8.94 -28.97
C GLY A 150 8.23 -7.55 -28.70
N ASP A 151 7.39 -6.52 -28.59
CA ASP A 151 7.83 -5.17 -28.26
C ASP A 151 8.23 -5.08 -26.78
N GLU A 152 9.26 -4.29 -26.50
CA GLU A 152 9.68 -4.02 -25.12
C GLU A 152 8.71 -3.05 -24.44
N ILE A 153 8.21 -3.42 -23.26
CA ILE A 153 7.34 -2.57 -22.45
C ILE A 153 8.17 -1.58 -21.65
N LYS A 154 7.92 -0.29 -21.86
CA LYS A 154 8.61 0.80 -21.15
C LYS A 154 8.28 0.80 -19.66
N GLU A 155 9.22 1.27 -18.85
CA GLU A 155 9.07 1.39 -17.41
C GLU A 155 7.81 2.17 -17.01
N GLU A 156 7.56 3.32 -17.64
CA GLU A 156 6.41 4.20 -17.37
C GLU A 156 5.07 3.49 -17.62
N ASP A 157 4.97 2.75 -18.72
CA ASP A 157 3.78 1.97 -19.06
C ASP A 157 3.56 0.81 -18.09
N LEU A 158 4.65 0.15 -17.68
CA LEU A 158 4.59 -0.91 -16.70
C LEU A 158 4.12 -0.39 -15.34
N VAL A 159 4.68 0.74 -14.86
CA VAL A 159 4.25 1.40 -13.62
C VAL A 159 2.75 1.75 -13.68
N ARG A 160 2.29 2.30 -14.80
CA ARG A 160 0.88 2.62 -15.03
C ARG A 160 -0.02 1.39 -14.97
N CYS A 161 0.40 0.28 -15.58
CA CYS A 161 -0.35 -0.98 -15.54
C CYS A 161 -0.37 -1.60 -14.15
N ILE A 162 0.77 -1.59 -13.42
CA ILE A 162 0.83 -2.07 -12.03
C ILE A 162 -0.13 -1.25 -11.16
N ARG A 163 -0.12 0.09 -11.29
CA ARG A 163 -1.07 0.94 -10.57
C ARG A 163 -2.51 0.56 -10.87
N LYS A 164 -2.88 0.44 -12.14
CA LYS A 164 -4.24 0.10 -12.57
C LYS A 164 -4.69 -1.24 -11.99
N GLY A 165 -3.85 -2.28 -12.06
CA GLY A 165 -4.16 -3.60 -11.52
C GLY A 165 -4.23 -3.63 -9.98
N THR A 166 -3.47 -2.76 -9.29
CA THR A 166 -3.57 -2.58 -7.84
C THR A 166 -4.89 -1.93 -7.45
N LEU A 167 -5.31 -0.88 -8.16
CA LEU A 167 -6.53 -0.14 -7.86
C LEU A 167 -7.81 -0.92 -8.17
N ASN A 168 -7.79 -1.80 -9.17
CA ASN A 168 -8.92 -2.66 -9.53
C ASN A 168 -8.88 -4.05 -8.88
N PHE A 169 -7.93 -4.31 -7.97
CA PHE A 169 -7.78 -5.56 -7.22
C PHE A 169 -7.41 -6.79 -8.06
N SER A 170 -6.86 -6.62 -9.25
CA SER A 170 -6.40 -7.73 -10.10
C SER A 170 -5.24 -8.49 -9.47
N PHE A 171 -4.38 -7.78 -8.76
CA PHE A 171 -3.21 -8.32 -8.06
C PHE A 171 -2.73 -7.37 -6.96
N VAL A 172 -1.76 -7.83 -6.17
CA VAL A 172 -1.18 -7.05 -5.06
C VAL A 172 0.33 -6.98 -5.23
N PRO A 173 0.91 -5.80 -5.43
CA PRO A 173 2.36 -5.63 -5.50
C PRO A 173 3.06 -6.02 -4.20
N ILE A 174 4.16 -6.75 -4.31
CA ILE A 174 4.96 -7.18 -3.16
C ILE A 174 6.32 -6.51 -3.21
N THR A 175 6.65 -5.83 -2.12
CA THR A 175 7.97 -5.26 -1.83
C THR A 175 8.61 -5.97 -0.65
N THR A 176 9.89 -5.73 -0.38
CA THR A 176 10.60 -6.46 0.65
C THR A 176 11.75 -5.69 1.28
N GLY A 177 12.19 -6.14 2.47
CA GLY A 177 13.34 -5.55 3.14
C GLY A 177 13.40 -5.84 4.64
N SER A 178 14.05 -4.92 5.36
CA SER A 178 14.11 -4.88 6.82
C SER A 178 13.95 -3.44 7.31
N ALA A 179 12.80 -3.11 7.85
CA ALA A 179 12.51 -1.78 8.37
C ALA A 179 13.46 -1.41 9.53
N PHE A 180 13.80 -2.38 10.38
CA PHE A 180 14.74 -2.17 11.49
C PHE A 180 16.15 -1.77 11.01
N LYS A 181 16.58 -2.31 9.87
CA LYS A 181 17.86 -1.97 9.23
C LYS A 181 17.72 -0.80 8.25
N ASN A 182 16.54 -0.20 8.16
CA ASN A 182 16.17 0.83 7.18
C ASN A 182 16.47 0.42 5.71
N LYS A 183 16.40 -0.87 5.41
CA LYS A 183 16.59 -1.44 4.07
C LYS A 183 15.23 -1.71 3.41
N GLY A 184 14.97 -1.15 2.25
CA GLY A 184 13.72 -1.33 1.50
C GLY A 184 12.61 -0.33 1.87
N VAL A 185 12.82 0.57 2.84
CA VAL A 185 11.79 1.53 3.27
C VAL A 185 11.56 2.61 2.20
N GLN A 186 12.61 3.17 1.62
CA GLN A 186 12.51 4.19 0.59
C GLN A 186 11.79 3.64 -0.68
N PRO A 187 12.17 2.47 -1.23
CA PRO A 187 11.42 1.87 -2.34
C PRO A 187 9.96 1.55 -1.99
N LEU A 188 9.64 1.22 -0.73
CA LEU A 188 8.27 1.06 -0.28
C LEU A 188 7.49 2.37 -0.32
N LEU A 189 8.12 3.50 0.06
CA LEU A 189 7.50 4.82 -0.04
C LEU A 189 7.26 5.22 -1.49
N ASP A 190 8.23 4.96 -2.38
CA ASP A 190 8.08 5.17 -3.82
C ASP A 190 6.94 4.29 -4.38
N ALA A 191 6.86 3.02 -3.99
CA ALA A 191 5.79 2.12 -4.37
C ALA A 191 4.42 2.61 -3.87
N THR A 192 4.36 3.22 -2.68
CA THR A 192 3.14 3.83 -2.13
C THR A 192 2.66 4.97 -3.04
N ILE A 193 3.56 5.84 -3.48
CA ILE A 193 3.25 6.95 -4.39
C ILE A 193 2.83 6.43 -5.77
N ASN A 194 3.54 5.43 -6.29
CA ASN A 194 3.33 4.92 -7.63
C ASN A 194 2.06 4.08 -7.77
N TYR A 195 1.71 3.28 -6.75
CA TYR A 195 0.72 2.21 -6.91
C TYR A 195 -0.54 2.37 -6.05
N LEU A 196 -0.52 3.15 -4.96
CA LEU A 196 -1.71 3.39 -4.16
C LEU A 196 -2.45 4.66 -4.60
N PRO A 197 -3.77 4.73 -4.37
CA PRO A 197 -4.56 5.89 -4.77
C PRO A 197 -4.31 7.10 -3.87
N SER A 198 -4.43 8.28 -4.45
CA SER A 198 -4.60 9.54 -3.72
C SER A 198 -6.10 9.84 -3.53
N PRO A 199 -6.48 10.79 -2.66
CA PRO A 199 -7.85 11.23 -2.54
C PRO A 199 -8.47 11.68 -3.89
N ILE A 200 -7.67 12.27 -4.77
CA ILE A 200 -8.12 12.72 -6.11
C ILE A 200 -8.51 11.52 -6.99
N ASP A 201 -7.83 10.38 -6.88
CA ASP A 201 -8.16 9.18 -7.64
C ASP A 201 -9.51 8.57 -7.21
N ILE A 202 -9.94 8.80 -5.96
CA ILE A 202 -11.25 8.37 -5.45
C ILE A 202 -12.38 9.25 -6.02
N GLY A 203 -12.07 10.52 -6.33
CA GLY A 203 -12.91 11.46 -7.05
C GLY A 203 -13.94 12.16 -6.18
N SER A 204 -14.88 11.45 -5.59
CA SER A 204 -15.96 12.03 -4.76
C SER A 204 -16.43 11.06 -3.69
N ILE A 205 -17.08 11.59 -2.67
CA ILE A 205 -17.78 10.82 -1.64
C ILE A 205 -19.24 11.18 -1.62
N LYS A 206 -20.09 10.18 -1.42
CA LYS A 206 -21.52 10.38 -1.21
C LYS A 206 -21.85 10.48 0.28
N GLY A 207 -22.74 11.37 0.60
CA GLY A 207 -23.30 11.56 1.94
C GLY A 207 -24.74 12.02 1.88
N THR A 208 -25.36 12.19 3.03
CA THR A 208 -26.72 12.77 3.14
C THR A 208 -26.66 14.15 3.75
N LYS A 209 -27.48 15.06 3.27
CA LYS A 209 -27.58 16.41 3.81
C LYS A 209 -28.18 16.35 5.23
N PRO A 210 -27.58 17.06 6.22
CA PRO A 210 -28.13 17.10 7.57
C PRO A 210 -29.62 17.48 7.59
N GLY A 211 -30.47 16.70 8.27
CA GLY A 211 -31.91 16.94 8.36
C GLY A 211 -32.73 16.58 7.12
N SER A 212 -32.16 15.88 6.15
CA SER A 212 -32.83 15.45 4.92
C SER A 212 -32.34 14.05 4.52
N GLU A 213 -33.10 13.34 3.69
CA GLU A 213 -32.67 12.09 3.05
C GLU A 213 -31.99 12.32 1.70
N ASP A 214 -31.80 13.60 1.30
CA ASP A 214 -31.19 13.94 0.03
C ASP A 214 -29.72 13.51 -0.01
N GLU A 215 -29.37 12.67 -0.98
CA GLU A 215 -27.99 12.34 -1.27
C GLU A 215 -27.27 13.55 -1.85
N ILE A 216 -26.08 13.80 -1.34
CA ILE A 216 -25.15 14.82 -1.86
C ILE A 216 -23.83 14.15 -2.22
N GLU A 217 -23.23 14.62 -3.30
CA GLU A 217 -21.90 14.22 -3.72
C GLU A 217 -20.92 15.34 -3.41
N MET A 218 -19.87 15.02 -2.66
CA MET A 218 -18.83 15.94 -2.25
C MET A 218 -17.54 15.59 -2.96
N LYS A 219 -16.97 16.55 -3.68
CA LYS A 219 -15.66 16.40 -4.34
C LYS A 219 -14.52 16.80 -3.40
N PHE A 220 -13.36 16.19 -3.59
CA PHE A 220 -12.15 16.53 -2.83
C PHE A 220 -11.55 17.86 -3.29
N GLU A 221 -12.25 18.96 -3.03
CA GLU A 221 -11.87 20.32 -3.42
C GLU A 221 -11.99 21.25 -2.23
N ASP A 222 -11.01 22.14 -2.04
CA ASP A 222 -10.99 23.13 -0.93
C ASP A 222 -12.13 24.15 -1.03
N SER A 223 -12.65 24.39 -2.23
CA SER A 223 -13.76 25.32 -2.49
C SER A 223 -15.14 24.79 -2.12
N GLN A 224 -15.25 23.49 -1.88
CA GLN A 224 -16.49 22.83 -1.48
C GLN A 224 -16.84 23.13 -0.01
N PRO A 225 -18.10 22.96 0.39
CA PRO A 225 -18.48 22.98 1.81
C PRO A 225 -17.67 21.95 2.60
N PHE A 226 -17.30 22.31 3.83
CA PHE A 226 -16.55 21.39 4.71
C PHE A 226 -17.35 20.15 5.02
N SER A 227 -16.75 18.99 4.78
CA SER A 227 -17.26 17.69 5.24
C SER A 227 -16.15 16.80 5.73
N ALA A 228 -16.39 16.09 6.84
CA ALA A 228 -15.41 15.20 7.44
C ALA A 228 -16.09 14.06 8.19
N LEU A 229 -15.34 12.96 8.38
CA LEU A 229 -15.76 11.83 9.21
C LEU A 229 -14.82 11.72 10.43
N ALA A 230 -15.38 11.76 11.64
CA ALA A 230 -14.66 11.41 12.84
C ALA A 230 -14.55 9.88 12.97
N PHE A 231 -13.34 9.36 12.95
CA PHE A 231 -13.11 7.90 12.93
C PHE A 231 -12.37 7.35 14.14
N LYS A 232 -11.68 8.20 14.90
CA LYS A 232 -10.92 7.78 16.08
C LYS A 232 -10.94 8.84 17.17
N VAL A 233 -11.06 8.40 18.42
CA VAL A 233 -10.85 9.22 19.62
C VAL A 233 -9.68 8.62 20.40
N ALA A 234 -8.75 9.44 20.82
CA ALA A 234 -7.64 9.07 21.68
C ALA A 234 -7.52 10.05 22.85
N ASN A 235 -7.07 9.57 24.00
CA ASN A 235 -6.75 10.42 25.13
C ASN A 235 -5.25 10.70 25.17
N ASP A 236 -4.90 11.96 25.11
CA ASP A 236 -3.53 12.44 25.27
C ASP A 236 -3.34 12.94 26.70
N PRO A 237 -2.24 12.57 27.38
CA PRO A 237 -2.01 12.96 28.79
C PRO A 237 -1.92 14.47 29.00
N PHE A 238 -1.56 15.25 27.96
CA PHE A 238 -1.30 16.69 28.06
C PHE A 238 -2.46 17.55 27.52
N VAL A 239 -3.11 17.12 26.44
CA VAL A 239 -4.16 17.89 25.76
C VAL A 239 -5.56 17.31 25.95
N GLY A 240 -5.69 16.16 26.61
CA GLY A 240 -6.97 15.52 26.87
C GLY A 240 -7.49 14.71 25.66
N SER A 241 -8.79 14.78 25.40
CA SER A 241 -9.42 13.98 24.34
C SER A 241 -9.17 14.59 22.95
N LEU A 242 -8.56 13.80 22.09
CA LEU A 242 -8.30 14.12 20.68
C LEU A 242 -9.25 13.33 19.78
N THR A 243 -9.95 14.01 18.90
CA THR A 243 -10.77 13.40 17.86
C THR A 243 -10.08 13.52 16.52
N PHE A 244 -9.76 12.38 15.90
CA PHE A 244 -9.17 12.33 14.58
C PHE A 244 -10.29 12.33 13.53
N ILE A 245 -10.16 13.23 12.54
CA ILE A 245 -11.11 13.39 11.46
C ILE A 245 -10.42 13.16 10.10
N ARG A 246 -11.14 12.58 9.16
CA ARG A 246 -10.79 12.58 7.74
C ARG A 246 -11.63 13.65 7.04
N ILE A 247 -10.97 14.67 6.50
CA ILE A 247 -11.62 15.71 5.69
C ILE A 247 -11.83 15.16 4.28
N TYR A 248 -13.03 15.27 3.75
CA TYR A 248 -13.41 14.86 2.40
C TYR A 248 -13.62 16.03 1.46
N SER A 249 -14.01 17.19 1.97
CA SER A 249 -14.19 18.40 1.18
C SER A 249 -14.04 19.65 2.03
N GLY A 250 -13.73 20.76 1.38
CA GLY A 250 -13.55 22.05 2.03
C GLY A 250 -12.32 22.12 2.95
N THR A 251 -12.27 23.15 3.75
CA THR A 251 -11.17 23.43 4.68
C THR A 251 -11.69 23.76 6.06
N ILE A 252 -10.92 23.48 7.10
CA ILE A 252 -11.19 23.88 8.47
C ILE A 252 -9.99 24.64 9.06
N LYS A 253 -10.26 25.71 9.81
CA LYS A 253 -9.24 26.48 10.51
C LYS A 253 -9.40 26.32 12.02
N THR A 254 -8.32 26.45 12.75
CA THR A 254 -8.34 26.44 14.23
C THR A 254 -9.35 27.44 14.75
N GLY A 255 -10.19 27.02 15.68
CA GLY A 255 -11.23 27.85 16.29
C GLY A 255 -12.51 28.00 15.50
N THR A 256 -12.64 27.35 14.33
CA THR A 256 -13.88 27.33 13.56
C THR A 256 -14.91 26.41 14.25
N GLY A 257 -16.17 26.87 14.35
CA GLY A 257 -17.31 26.02 14.72
C GLY A 257 -17.65 25.05 13.60
N ILE A 258 -17.96 23.81 13.94
CA ILE A 258 -18.41 22.78 13.01
C ILE A 258 -19.75 22.20 13.47
N TYR A 259 -20.60 21.85 12.51
CA TYR A 259 -21.86 21.15 12.83
C TYR A 259 -21.62 19.64 12.91
N ASN A 260 -21.90 19.06 14.07
CA ASN A 260 -21.85 17.62 14.28
C ASN A 260 -23.24 17.02 13.97
N SER A 261 -23.35 16.40 12.79
CA SER A 261 -24.63 15.84 12.31
C SER A 261 -25.14 14.66 13.15
N SER A 262 -24.24 13.91 13.82
CA SER A 262 -24.63 12.81 14.69
C SER A 262 -25.21 13.27 16.03
N LYS A 263 -24.78 14.45 16.52
CA LYS A 263 -25.27 15.06 17.78
C LYS A 263 -26.23 16.21 17.52
N GLU A 264 -26.46 16.58 16.28
CA GLU A 264 -27.32 17.70 15.85
C GLU A 264 -26.99 19.02 16.53
N LYS A 265 -25.70 19.30 16.72
CA LYS A 265 -25.23 20.51 17.39
C LYS A 265 -23.93 21.06 16.82
N GLU A 266 -23.68 22.34 17.07
CA GLU A 266 -22.40 22.94 16.81
C GLU A 266 -21.36 22.56 17.90
N GLU A 267 -20.17 22.21 17.45
CA GLU A 267 -18.99 21.93 18.29
C GLU A 267 -17.82 22.82 17.83
N ARG A 268 -16.91 23.14 18.77
CA ARG A 268 -15.77 24.01 18.50
C ARG A 268 -14.46 23.32 18.85
#